data_ff4ba27e5a7de63bd86f1d16d3645eb1
#
_entry.id   ff4ba27e5a7de63bd86f1d16d3645eb1
#
_cell.length_a   1.000
_cell.length_b   1.000
_cell.length_c   1.000
_cell.angle_alpha   90.00
_cell.angle_beta   90.00
_cell.angle_gamma   90.00
#
_symmetry.space_group_name_H-M   'P 1'
#
loop_
_entity.id
_entity.type
_entity.pdbx_description
1 polymer ?
#
loop_
_entity_poly.entity_id
_entity_poly.type
_entity_poly.pdbx_seq_one_letter_code
_entity_poly.pdbx_strand_id
1 'polypeptide(L)'
;LVRLGAINILKKKFPKTIIGLSDHTQDNYSAYAALGLGAKVIEKHFVHKKKIKGPDIICSMDATEGKQLLDAANKIFLASETSKGAVKEEKVTIKFAFSSVGIIKNINKNEVLTEKNIFPIRSNSGYFKPKDYPKLLGKKAKKNLLFGKKLKKGDFY
;
A
#
# COMPACT_ATOMS: atom_id res chain seq x y z
N LEU A 1 -13.93 -11.55 23.35
CA LEU A 1 -13.13 -10.50 22.69
C LEU A 1 -11.76 -11.07 22.30
N VAL A 2 -11.43 -11.04 21.02
CA VAL A 2 -10.11 -11.44 20.53
C VAL A 2 -9.13 -10.27 20.70
N ARG A 3 -7.91 -10.55 21.20
CA ARG A 3 -6.87 -9.54 21.44
C ARG A 3 -5.67 -9.78 20.52
N LEU A 4 -5.84 -9.62 19.23
CA LEU A 4 -4.81 -9.91 18.20
C LEU A 4 -3.53 -9.09 18.39
N GLY A 5 -3.59 -7.91 18.99
CA GLY A 5 -2.40 -7.13 19.33
C GLY A 5 -1.39 -7.87 20.21
N ALA A 6 -1.82 -8.88 20.95
CA ALA A 6 -0.93 -9.74 21.76
C ALA A 6 0.11 -10.48 20.88
N ILE A 7 -0.19 -10.77 19.63
CA ILE A 7 0.75 -11.38 18.69
C ILE A 7 2.01 -10.53 18.55
N ASN A 8 1.86 -9.21 18.38
CA ASN A 8 3.00 -8.30 18.27
C ASN A 8 3.81 -8.21 19.56
N ILE A 9 3.13 -8.23 20.72
CA ILE A 9 3.78 -8.24 22.03
C ILE A 9 4.61 -9.52 22.21
N LEU A 10 4.02 -10.68 21.90
CA LEU A 10 4.69 -11.99 21.98
C LEU A 10 5.87 -12.08 21.02
N LYS A 11 5.72 -11.66 19.77
CA LYS A 11 6.82 -11.62 18.78
C LYS A 11 8.00 -10.77 19.28
N LYS A 12 7.71 -9.62 19.88
CA LYS A 12 8.76 -8.74 20.46
C LYS A 12 9.44 -9.39 21.67
N LYS A 13 8.66 -10.03 22.54
CA LYS A 13 9.17 -10.65 23.77
C LYS A 13 9.93 -11.96 23.50
N PHE A 14 9.49 -12.72 22.50
CA PHE A 14 10.05 -14.03 22.14
C PHE A 14 10.46 -14.08 20.65
N PRO A 15 11.51 -13.35 20.25
CA PRO A 15 11.83 -13.14 18.82
C PRO A 15 12.30 -14.42 18.09
N LYS A 16 12.67 -15.45 18.84
CA LYS A 16 13.11 -16.76 18.28
C LYS A 16 12.00 -17.82 18.28
N THR A 17 10.79 -17.47 18.76
CA THR A 17 9.67 -18.42 18.92
C THR A 17 8.64 -18.19 17.81
N ILE A 18 8.10 -19.28 17.30
CA ILE A 18 6.96 -19.25 16.38
C ILE A 18 5.73 -18.87 17.18
N ILE A 19 5.04 -17.80 16.76
CA ILE A 19 3.81 -17.32 17.37
C ILE A 19 2.63 -17.70 16.49
N GLY A 20 1.57 -18.20 17.11
CA GLY A 20 0.31 -18.59 16.46
C GLY A 20 -0.91 -18.00 17.16
N LEU A 21 -2.08 -18.37 16.65
CA LEU A 21 -3.39 -18.09 17.24
C LEU A 21 -4.16 -19.39 17.39
N SER A 22 -4.66 -19.65 18.60
CA SER A 22 -5.76 -20.60 18.85
C SER A 22 -7.06 -19.80 18.77
N ASP A 23 -7.89 -20.09 17.76
CA ASP A 23 -9.04 -19.27 17.38
C ASP A 23 -10.36 -19.97 17.65
N HIS A 24 -11.16 -19.40 18.54
CA HIS A 24 -12.51 -19.84 18.89
C HIS A 24 -13.60 -18.86 18.40
N THR A 25 -13.30 -18.05 17.38
CA THR A 25 -14.33 -17.20 16.75
C THR A 25 -15.18 -18.00 15.76
N GLN A 26 -16.37 -17.49 15.44
CA GLN A 26 -17.35 -18.19 14.59
C GLN A 26 -16.97 -18.22 13.10
N ASP A 27 -16.06 -17.32 12.70
CA ASP A 27 -15.61 -17.12 11.33
C ASP A 27 -14.08 -17.14 11.23
N ASN A 28 -13.52 -16.83 10.06
CA ASN A 28 -12.09 -16.83 9.82
C ASN A 28 -11.44 -15.42 9.92
N TYR A 29 -12.16 -14.36 10.26
CA TYR A 29 -11.60 -13.01 10.26
C TYR A 29 -10.45 -12.83 11.25
N SER A 30 -10.58 -13.42 12.45
CA SER A 30 -9.50 -13.39 13.45
C SER A 30 -8.26 -14.13 12.97
N ALA A 31 -8.42 -15.26 12.31
CA ALA A 31 -7.33 -16.04 11.74
C ALA A 31 -6.63 -15.26 10.60
N TYR A 32 -7.38 -14.64 9.68
CA TYR A 32 -6.81 -13.80 8.61
C TYR A 32 -6.01 -12.63 9.18
N ALA A 33 -6.56 -11.93 10.16
CA ALA A 33 -5.88 -10.82 10.79
C ALA A 33 -4.63 -11.26 11.56
N ALA A 34 -4.67 -12.41 12.24
CA ALA A 34 -3.51 -12.99 12.91
C ALA A 34 -2.38 -13.32 11.93
N LEU A 35 -2.70 -13.92 10.78
CA LEU A 35 -1.74 -14.19 9.70
C LEU A 35 -1.11 -12.89 9.19
N GLY A 36 -1.91 -11.84 8.96
CA GLY A 36 -1.42 -10.51 8.57
C GLY A 36 -0.52 -9.87 9.62
N LEU A 37 -0.72 -10.13 10.90
CA LEU A 37 0.16 -9.73 12.00
C LEU A 37 1.42 -10.63 12.14
N GLY A 38 1.53 -11.65 11.30
CA GLY A 38 2.68 -12.55 11.21
C GLY A 38 2.61 -13.75 12.14
N ALA A 39 1.43 -14.18 12.55
CA ALA A 39 1.23 -15.51 13.11
C ALA A 39 1.61 -16.56 12.06
N LYS A 40 2.24 -17.64 12.49
CA LYS A 40 2.71 -18.73 11.62
C LYS A 40 1.93 -20.02 11.80
N VAL A 41 1.11 -20.09 12.83
CA VAL A 41 0.25 -21.23 13.15
C VAL A 41 -1.13 -20.73 13.49
N ILE A 42 -2.15 -21.35 12.93
CA ILE A 42 -3.56 -21.18 13.31
C ILE A 42 -4.07 -22.52 13.79
N GLU A 43 -4.65 -22.55 14.97
CA GLU A 43 -5.40 -23.67 15.50
C GLU A 43 -6.87 -23.28 15.56
N LYS A 44 -7.75 -24.14 15.04
CA LYS A 44 -9.18 -23.88 15.03
C LYS A 44 -9.95 -25.21 15.02
N HIS A 45 -11.04 -25.26 15.76
CA HIS A 45 -11.96 -26.40 15.72
C HIS A 45 -12.48 -26.67 14.32
N PHE A 46 -12.62 -27.94 13.99
CA PHE A 46 -13.15 -28.40 12.70
C PHE A 46 -14.34 -29.34 12.90
N VAL A 47 -15.36 -29.21 12.07
CA VAL A 47 -16.56 -30.03 12.10
C VAL A 47 -16.98 -30.41 10.68
N HIS A 48 -17.46 -31.63 10.51
CA HIS A 48 -17.95 -32.09 9.21
C HIS A 48 -19.24 -31.37 8.78
N LYS A 49 -20.13 -31.06 9.72
CA LYS A 49 -21.41 -30.35 9.45
C LYS A 49 -21.78 -29.45 10.61
N LYS A 50 -21.91 -28.16 10.35
CA LYS A 50 -22.31 -27.15 11.37
C LYS A 50 -23.72 -27.31 11.93
N LYS A 51 -24.56 -28.08 11.28
CA LYS A 51 -25.95 -28.33 11.74
C LYS A 51 -26.08 -29.33 12.89
N ILE A 52 -24.97 -29.98 13.31
CA ILE A 52 -24.98 -30.87 14.47
C ILE A 52 -24.97 -30.06 15.76
N LYS A 53 -25.46 -30.64 16.86
CA LYS A 53 -25.39 -30.04 18.19
C LYS A 53 -24.21 -30.62 18.96
N GLY A 54 -23.51 -29.79 19.69
CA GLY A 54 -22.38 -30.20 20.52
C GLY A 54 -21.55 -28.99 20.99
N PRO A 55 -20.59 -29.23 21.89
CA PRO A 55 -19.67 -28.21 22.32
C PRO A 55 -18.81 -27.75 21.12
N ASP A 56 -18.42 -26.50 21.12
CA ASP A 56 -17.51 -25.86 20.15
C ASP A 56 -17.93 -25.87 18.67
N ILE A 57 -19.14 -26.41 18.36
CA ILE A 57 -19.67 -26.42 16.98
C ILE A 57 -19.80 -25.00 16.44
N ILE A 58 -20.19 -24.04 17.28
CA ILE A 58 -20.38 -22.64 16.90
C ILE A 58 -19.08 -21.95 16.46
N CYS A 59 -17.95 -22.35 17.03
CA CYS A 59 -16.63 -21.80 16.69
C CYS A 59 -15.81 -22.73 15.75
N SER A 60 -16.41 -23.84 15.33
CA SER A 60 -15.77 -24.76 14.39
C SER A 60 -15.89 -24.27 12.95
N MET A 61 -14.85 -24.47 12.17
CA MET A 61 -14.91 -24.33 10.71
C MET A 61 -15.39 -25.65 10.07
N ASP A 62 -16.09 -25.56 8.96
CA ASP A 62 -16.38 -26.70 8.08
C ASP A 62 -15.30 -26.82 6.97
N ALA A 63 -15.48 -27.81 6.08
CA ALA A 63 -14.52 -28.04 4.98
C ALA A 63 -14.41 -26.86 4.03
N THR A 64 -15.49 -26.11 3.79
CA THR A 64 -15.50 -24.92 2.93
C THR A 64 -14.72 -23.79 3.58
N GLU A 65 -14.98 -23.50 4.84
CA GLU A 65 -14.27 -22.48 5.61
C GLU A 65 -12.79 -22.83 5.81
N GLY A 66 -12.47 -24.11 6.03
CA GLY A 66 -11.10 -24.60 6.10
C GLY A 66 -10.33 -24.36 4.80
N LYS A 67 -10.98 -24.67 3.65
CA LYS A 67 -10.38 -24.36 2.34
C LYS A 67 -10.17 -22.85 2.14
N GLN A 68 -11.16 -22.04 2.50
CA GLN A 68 -11.03 -20.57 2.44
C GLN A 68 -9.88 -20.06 3.30
N LEU A 69 -9.69 -20.63 4.50
CA LEU A 69 -8.57 -20.26 5.38
C LEU A 69 -7.23 -20.59 4.76
N LEU A 70 -7.07 -21.76 4.17
CA LEU A 70 -5.82 -22.17 3.48
C LEU A 70 -5.53 -21.28 2.26
N ASP A 71 -6.53 -21.02 1.43
CA ASP A 71 -6.40 -20.16 0.25
C ASP A 71 -6.02 -18.72 0.64
N ALA A 72 -6.65 -18.20 1.71
CA ALA A 72 -6.34 -16.89 2.25
C ALA A 72 -4.95 -16.83 2.88
N ALA A 73 -4.51 -17.86 3.60
CA ALA A 73 -3.18 -17.92 4.20
C ALA A 73 -2.07 -17.78 3.15
N ASN A 74 -2.20 -18.48 2.01
CA ASN A 74 -1.28 -18.37 0.89
C ASN A 74 -1.26 -16.96 0.29
N LYS A 75 -2.44 -16.35 0.07
CA LYS A 75 -2.55 -14.99 -0.47
C LYS A 75 -1.97 -13.96 0.49
N ILE A 76 -2.26 -14.06 1.79
CA ILE A 76 -1.73 -13.17 2.82
C ILE A 76 -0.21 -13.29 2.89
N PHE A 77 0.33 -14.52 2.85
CA PHE A 77 1.76 -14.74 2.84
C PHE A 77 2.45 -14.06 1.66
N LEU A 78 1.93 -14.23 0.44
CA LEU A 78 2.46 -13.58 -0.76
C LEU A 78 2.34 -12.05 -0.70
N ALA A 79 1.28 -11.53 -0.09
CA ALA A 79 1.05 -10.09 0.09
C ALA A 79 1.86 -9.46 1.23
N SER A 80 2.46 -10.27 2.11
CA SER A 80 3.19 -9.82 3.30
C SER A 80 4.64 -9.43 3.02
N GLU A 81 5.02 -9.23 1.76
CA GLU A 81 6.34 -8.75 1.41
C GLU A 81 6.58 -7.35 2.01
N THR A 82 7.77 -7.16 2.59
CA THR A 82 8.10 -5.95 3.36
C THR A 82 8.73 -4.84 2.53
N SER A 83 9.02 -5.09 1.26
CA SER A 83 9.59 -4.08 0.37
C SER A 83 8.56 -3.01 0.01
N LYS A 84 8.96 -1.74 0.06
CA LYS A 84 8.16 -0.63 -0.43
C LYS A 84 8.81 -0.03 -1.67
N GLY A 85 8.31 -0.42 -2.81
CA GLY A 85 8.77 0.09 -4.09
C GLY A 85 7.79 -0.28 -5.21
N ALA A 86 7.98 0.30 -6.37
CA ALA A 86 7.22 -0.08 -7.55
C ALA A 86 7.71 -1.43 -8.08
N VAL A 87 6.80 -2.35 -8.31
CA VAL A 87 7.11 -3.62 -8.95
C VAL A 87 7.30 -3.43 -10.47
N LYS A 88 7.90 -4.42 -11.10
CA LYS A 88 8.26 -4.34 -12.54
C LYS A 88 7.03 -4.08 -13.43
N GLU A 89 5.91 -4.67 -13.09
CA GLU A 89 4.63 -4.59 -13.80
C GLU A 89 4.00 -3.19 -13.73
N GLU A 90 4.30 -2.42 -12.68
CA GLU A 90 3.78 -1.06 -12.51
C GLU A 90 4.48 -0.01 -13.40
N LYS A 91 5.60 -0.35 -14.07
CA LYS A 91 6.37 0.60 -14.88
C LYS A 91 5.52 1.29 -15.95
N VAL A 92 4.60 0.56 -16.58
CA VAL A 92 3.69 1.11 -17.59
C VAL A 92 2.77 2.15 -16.97
N THR A 93 2.14 1.81 -15.84
CA THR A 93 1.26 2.71 -15.09
C THR A 93 2.01 3.94 -14.58
N ILE A 94 3.22 3.77 -14.04
CA ILE A 94 4.06 4.87 -13.58
C ILE A 94 4.35 5.87 -14.70
N LYS A 95 4.59 5.38 -15.92
CA LYS A 95 4.93 6.23 -17.08
C LYS A 95 3.81 7.21 -17.44
N PHE A 96 2.55 6.81 -17.37
CA PHE A 96 1.42 7.69 -17.74
C PHE A 96 0.69 8.30 -16.56
N ALA A 97 0.59 7.60 -15.41
CA ALA A 97 -0.21 8.02 -14.26
C ALA A 97 0.53 8.94 -13.29
N PHE A 98 1.84 8.81 -13.18
CA PHE A 98 2.63 9.68 -12.30
C PHE A 98 2.76 11.07 -12.92
N SER A 99 3.00 12.07 -12.03
CA SER A 99 3.07 13.47 -12.43
C SER A 99 4.51 13.96 -12.62
N SER A 100 4.65 15.02 -13.38
CA SER A 100 5.85 15.85 -13.45
C SER A 100 5.45 17.32 -13.48
N VAL A 101 6.35 18.23 -13.07
CA VAL A 101 6.04 19.65 -13.01
C VAL A 101 5.85 20.20 -14.43
N GLY A 102 4.71 20.78 -14.66
CA GLY A 102 4.31 21.39 -15.93
C GLY A 102 3.92 22.85 -15.77
N ILE A 103 3.82 23.53 -16.89
CA ILE A 103 3.48 24.94 -17.02
C ILE A 103 1.95 24.98 -17.23
N ILE A 104 1.23 25.54 -16.27
CA ILE A 104 -0.24 25.63 -16.25
C ILE A 104 -0.77 26.99 -16.70
N LYS A 105 0.12 27.94 -16.96
CA LYS A 105 -0.15 29.26 -17.55
C LYS A 105 1.10 29.74 -18.28
N ASN A 106 0.96 30.49 -19.37
CA ASN A 106 2.13 31.10 -20.02
C ASN A 106 2.94 31.96 -19.04
N ILE A 107 4.25 31.85 -19.09
CA ILE A 107 5.17 32.55 -18.20
C ILE A 107 6.12 33.35 -19.08
N ASN A 108 6.23 34.64 -18.82
CA ASN A 108 7.14 35.50 -19.55
C ASN A 108 8.58 35.38 -19.02
N LYS A 109 9.56 35.75 -19.85
CA LYS A 109 10.95 35.88 -19.39
C LYS A 109 11.01 36.76 -18.15
N ASN A 110 11.82 36.38 -17.17
CA ASN A 110 12.02 37.02 -15.86
C ASN A 110 10.77 36.94 -14.90
N GLU A 111 9.64 36.38 -15.33
CA GLU A 111 8.51 36.14 -14.44
C GLU A 111 8.84 35.06 -13.40
N VAL A 112 8.29 35.22 -12.20
CA VAL A 112 8.50 34.30 -11.09
C VAL A 112 7.64 33.04 -11.26
N LEU A 113 8.23 31.88 -11.03
CA LEU A 113 7.53 30.60 -10.95
C LEU A 113 6.72 30.54 -9.65
N THR A 114 5.40 30.39 -9.78
CA THR A 114 4.46 30.39 -8.67
C THR A 114 3.48 29.21 -8.80
N GLU A 115 2.72 28.93 -7.75
CA GLU A 115 1.63 27.95 -7.78
C GLU A 115 0.55 28.26 -8.83
N LYS A 116 0.48 29.50 -9.30
CA LYS A 116 -0.50 29.96 -10.31
C LYS A 116 -0.04 29.67 -11.74
N ASN A 117 1.24 29.36 -11.98
CA ASN A 117 1.77 29.19 -13.33
C ASN A 117 2.53 27.88 -13.54
N ILE A 118 2.97 27.18 -12.48
CA ILE A 118 3.51 25.83 -12.56
C ILE A 118 2.80 24.91 -11.58
N PHE A 119 2.60 23.62 -11.95
CA PHE A 119 1.99 22.63 -11.07
C PHE A 119 2.37 21.20 -11.48
N PRO A 120 2.38 20.22 -10.55
CA PRO A 120 2.51 18.82 -10.92
C PRO A 120 1.30 18.33 -11.73
N ILE A 121 1.50 18.01 -13.00
CA ILE A 121 0.47 17.51 -13.91
C ILE A 121 0.83 16.11 -14.44
N ARG A 122 -0.14 15.26 -14.74
CA ARG A 122 0.10 13.98 -15.42
C ARG A 122 0.79 14.31 -16.75
N SER A 123 1.68 13.66 -17.25
CA SER A 123 2.34 12.41 -17.18
C SER A 123 3.76 12.52 -16.54
N ASN A 124 4.44 11.38 -16.39
CA ASN A 124 5.79 11.30 -15.83
C ASN A 124 6.91 11.64 -16.85
N SER A 125 6.57 12.30 -17.97
CA SER A 125 7.51 12.61 -19.07
C SER A 125 8.41 13.83 -18.80
N GLY A 126 8.11 14.63 -17.76
CA GLY A 126 8.90 15.82 -17.44
C GLY A 126 10.14 15.53 -16.59
N TYR A 127 11.11 16.45 -16.66
CA TYR A 127 12.36 16.36 -15.90
C TYR A 127 12.12 16.44 -14.38
N PHE A 128 11.35 17.45 -13.92
CA PHE A 128 11.09 17.68 -12.51
C PHE A 128 9.89 16.87 -12.04
N LYS A 129 10.06 16.17 -10.91
CA LYS A 129 9.02 15.37 -10.29
C LYS A 129 8.27 16.19 -9.22
N PRO A 130 7.10 15.75 -8.74
CA PRO A 130 6.36 16.48 -7.70
C PRO A 130 7.18 16.83 -6.45
N LYS A 131 8.11 15.97 -6.04
CA LYS A 131 9.03 16.22 -4.92
C LYS A 131 9.95 17.43 -5.12
N ASP A 132 10.18 17.81 -6.38
CA ASP A 132 11.03 18.95 -6.73
C ASP A 132 10.26 20.27 -6.76
N TYR A 133 8.92 20.19 -6.81
CA TYR A 133 8.03 21.34 -6.98
C TYR A 133 8.26 22.47 -5.98
N PRO A 134 8.40 22.25 -4.65
CA PRO A 134 8.63 23.33 -3.71
C PRO A 134 9.94 24.09 -3.97
N LYS A 135 10.96 23.43 -4.53
CA LYS A 135 12.27 24.05 -4.84
C LYS A 135 12.25 24.89 -6.11
N LEU A 136 11.19 24.80 -6.90
CA LEU A 136 11.01 25.54 -8.15
C LEU A 136 10.27 26.86 -7.94
N LEU A 137 9.45 26.93 -6.90
CA LEU A 137 8.72 28.15 -6.55
C LEU A 137 9.70 29.27 -6.18
N GLY A 138 9.40 30.50 -6.61
CA GLY A 138 10.23 31.69 -6.40
C GLY A 138 11.38 31.87 -7.39
N LYS A 139 11.70 30.87 -8.21
CA LYS A 139 12.70 31.01 -9.29
C LYS A 139 12.17 31.86 -10.44
N LYS A 140 13.06 32.48 -11.21
CA LYS A 140 12.67 33.34 -12.35
C LYS A 140 12.90 32.61 -13.68
N ALA A 141 11.95 32.72 -14.59
CA ALA A 141 12.04 32.14 -15.93
C ALA A 141 13.15 32.80 -16.75
N LYS A 142 14.00 32.00 -17.39
CA LYS A 142 15.07 32.50 -18.29
C LYS A 142 14.55 32.93 -19.67
N LYS A 143 13.42 32.43 -20.07
CA LYS A 143 12.78 32.63 -21.37
C LYS A 143 11.26 32.52 -21.23
N ASN A 144 10.52 32.85 -22.29
CA ASN A 144 9.09 32.62 -22.34
C ASN A 144 8.79 31.11 -22.32
N LEU A 145 7.88 30.70 -21.43
CA LEU A 145 7.49 29.32 -21.23
C LEU A 145 6.00 29.18 -21.55
N LEU A 146 5.66 28.19 -22.38
CA LEU A 146 4.30 28.02 -22.89
C LEU A 146 3.48 27.07 -22.06
N PHE A 147 2.20 27.37 -21.85
CA PHE A 147 1.20 26.51 -21.26
C PHE A 147 1.23 25.09 -21.85
N GLY A 148 0.98 24.10 -21.03
CA GLY A 148 0.93 22.67 -21.40
C GLY A 148 2.31 22.02 -21.59
N LYS A 149 3.39 22.76 -21.59
CA LYS A 149 4.74 22.18 -21.65
C LYS A 149 5.23 21.75 -20.27
N LYS A 150 6.16 20.80 -20.23
CA LYS A 150 6.84 20.38 -19.00
C LYS A 150 8.03 21.28 -18.73
N LEU A 151 8.22 21.66 -17.47
CA LEU A 151 9.37 22.45 -17.03
C LEU A 151 10.66 21.65 -17.21
N LYS A 152 11.70 22.26 -17.75
CA LYS A 152 12.99 21.64 -18.06
C LYS A 152 14.13 22.27 -17.26
N LYS A 153 15.23 21.53 -17.11
CA LYS A 153 16.48 22.06 -16.60
C LYS A 153 16.97 23.20 -17.53
N GLY A 154 17.29 24.36 -16.95
CA GLY A 154 17.69 25.53 -17.72
C GLY A 154 16.55 26.48 -18.14
N ASP A 155 15.30 26.20 -17.81
CA ASP A 155 14.18 27.12 -18.06
C ASP A 155 14.12 28.28 -17.05
N PHE A 156 14.90 28.24 -15.96
CA PHE A 156 14.90 29.22 -14.87
C PHE A 156 16.30 29.38 -14.25
N TYR A 157 16.46 30.43 -13.39
CA TYR A 157 17.65 30.70 -12.58
C TYR A 157 17.53 30.04 -11.21
#